data_e1fff11dbcb1c3fd3ac138102fbaa7cd
#
_entry.id   e1fff11dbcb1c3fd3ac138102fbaa7cd
#
_cell.length_a   1.000
_cell.length_b   1.000
_cell.length_c   1.000
_cell.angle_alpha   90.00
_cell.angle_beta   90.00
_cell.angle_gamma   90.00
#
_symmetry.space_group_name_H-M   'P 1'
#
loop_
_entity.id
_entity.type
_entity.pdbx_description
1 polymer ?
#
loop_
_entity_poly.entity_id
_entity_poly.type
_entity_poly.pdbx_seq_one_letter_code
_entity_poly.pdbx_strand_id
1 'polypeptide(L)'
;MGWITDEERYNQVIKTWEATDKELTKALLDGLDKYNNIFMMADSGARGSDKQIKQLAGMRGLMANTTGKAIELPIKSNFREGLDVLEYFISAHGARKGMSDTALRTADSGYLTRRLVDVSQQLMVREMDCCEGKNIPYMEIGSFMNGQEVVEQLQERMTGRFIAETIVDPDTGEEIIHENCMVTPKRAAKIMNALERMGRHTVKIRTVLSCRSHVGICAKCYGSNLATGQA
;
A
#
# COMPACT_ATOMS: atom_id res chain seq x y z
N MET A 1 34.08 -0.38 30.04
CA MET A 1 33.72 -1.80 30.03
C MET A 1 32.37 -1.93 29.38
N GLY A 2 32.31 -2.47 28.16
CA GLY A 2 31.05 -2.57 27.40
C GLY A 2 30.25 -3.79 27.82
N TRP A 3 29.08 -3.58 28.35
CA TRP A 3 28.09 -4.64 28.62
C TRP A 3 27.29 -5.01 27.37
N ILE A 4 27.39 -4.20 26.32
CA ILE A 4 26.69 -4.36 25.05
C ILE A 4 27.67 -4.20 23.90
N THR A 5 27.38 -4.84 22.77
CA THR A 5 28.13 -4.68 21.54
C THR A 5 27.87 -3.30 20.92
N ASP A 6 28.78 -2.82 20.05
CA ASP A 6 28.57 -1.54 19.35
C ASP A 6 27.34 -1.55 18.44
N GLU A 7 27.02 -2.69 17.85
CA GLU A 7 25.83 -2.90 17.04
C GLU A 7 24.54 -2.82 17.87
N GLU A 8 24.53 -3.43 19.05
CA GLU A 8 23.39 -3.32 19.98
C GLU A 8 23.20 -1.89 20.46
N ARG A 9 24.29 -1.20 20.81
CA ARG A 9 24.26 0.21 21.18
C ARG A 9 23.64 1.05 20.06
N TYR A 10 24.12 0.87 18.82
CA TYR A 10 23.60 1.56 17.65
C TYR A 10 22.09 1.31 17.48
N ASN A 11 21.65 0.06 17.52
CA ASN A 11 20.26 -0.30 17.36
C ASN A 11 19.36 0.29 18.45
N GLN A 12 19.85 0.33 19.70
CA GLN A 12 19.11 0.96 20.79
C GLN A 12 18.99 2.48 20.63
N VAL A 13 20.06 3.15 20.19
CA VAL A 13 20.03 4.59 19.91
C VAL A 13 19.03 4.92 18.82
N ILE A 14 19.07 4.21 17.70
CA ILE A 14 18.13 4.42 16.59
C ILE A 14 16.69 4.17 17.05
N LYS A 15 16.43 3.07 17.74
CA LYS A 15 15.08 2.73 18.26
C LYS A 15 14.53 3.80 19.21
N THR A 16 15.38 4.36 20.06
CA THR A 16 14.99 5.44 20.98
C THR A 16 14.61 6.70 20.22
N TRP A 17 15.40 7.09 19.22
CA TRP A 17 15.11 8.25 18.40
C TRP A 17 13.86 8.06 17.52
N GLU A 18 13.64 6.86 17.00
CA GLU A 18 12.40 6.54 16.26
C GLU A 18 11.15 6.61 17.15
N ALA A 19 11.24 6.15 18.38
CA ALA A 19 10.16 6.28 19.35
C ALA A 19 9.84 7.74 19.65
N THR A 20 10.87 8.53 19.96
CA THR A 20 10.75 9.98 20.20
C THR A 20 10.16 10.70 18.99
N ASP A 21 10.58 10.34 17.79
CA ASP A 21 10.07 10.90 16.54
C ASP A 21 8.57 10.64 16.32
N LYS A 22 8.10 9.44 16.67
CA LYS A 22 6.68 9.10 16.64
C LYS A 22 5.85 9.88 17.65
N GLU A 23 6.35 9.98 18.89
CA GLU A 23 5.69 10.76 19.96
C GLU A 23 5.61 12.26 19.59
N LEU A 24 6.71 12.82 19.08
CA LEU A 24 6.75 14.19 18.62
C LEU A 24 5.78 14.45 17.47
N THR A 25 5.73 13.55 16.49
CA THR A 25 4.78 13.67 15.36
C THR A 25 3.34 13.68 15.86
N LYS A 26 3.00 12.79 16.79
CA LYS A 26 1.67 12.73 17.38
C LYS A 26 1.33 14.01 18.14
N ALA A 27 2.24 14.45 19.03
CA ALA A 27 2.04 15.67 19.80
C ALA A 27 1.90 16.92 18.91
N LEU A 28 2.65 16.97 17.81
CA LEU A 28 2.58 18.05 16.84
C LEU A 28 1.21 18.08 16.14
N LEU A 29 0.74 16.95 15.65
CA LEU A 29 -0.56 16.86 14.96
C LEU A 29 -1.74 17.15 15.91
N ASP A 30 -1.67 16.64 17.13
CA ASP A 30 -2.70 16.89 18.16
C ASP A 30 -2.72 18.36 18.59
N GLY A 31 -1.58 19.06 18.53
CA GLY A 31 -1.45 20.48 18.86
C GLY A 31 -1.79 21.46 17.74
N LEU A 32 -1.97 20.97 16.51
CA LEU A 32 -2.34 21.82 15.39
C LEU A 32 -3.84 22.14 15.38
N ASP A 33 -4.19 23.38 15.09
CA ASP A 33 -5.59 23.77 14.86
C ASP A 33 -6.12 23.09 13.60
N LYS A 34 -7.30 22.48 13.69
CA LYS A 34 -7.98 21.81 12.56
C LYS A 34 -8.28 22.75 11.39
N TYR A 35 -8.42 24.04 11.66
CA TYR A 35 -8.64 25.09 10.64
C TYR A 35 -7.33 25.68 10.10
N ASN A 36 -6.17 25.15 10.52
CA ASN A 36 -4.91 25.56 9.94
C ASN A 36 -4.82 25.08 8.48
N ASN A 37 -4.47 26.00 7.58
CA ASN A 37 -4.42 25.72 6.14
C ASN A 37 -3.51 24.53 5.79
N ILE A 38 -2.37 24.39 6.49
CA ILE A 38 -1.42 23.28 6.27
C ILE A 38 -2.02 21.97 6.75
N PHE A 39 -2.68 21.98 7.91
CA PHE A 39 -3.36 20.80 8.43
C PHE A 39 -4.48 20.35 7.48
N MET A 40 -5.34 21.24 7.03
CA MET A 40 -6.43 20.93 6.09
C MET A 40 -5.91 20.35 4.77
N MET A 41 -4.79 20.86 4.23
CA MET A 41 -4.19 20.30 3.00
C MET A 41 -3.67 18.88 3.19
N ALA A 42 -3.05 18.59 4.33
CA ALA A 42 -2.51 17.26 4.63
C ALA A 42 -3.61 16.26 4.99
N ASP A 43 -4.59 16.66 5.82
CA ASP A 43 -5.70 15.82 6.26
C ASP A 43 -6.61 15.42 5.09
N SER A 44 -6.87 16.34 4.16
CA SER A 44 -7.63 16.05 2.93
C SER A 44 -6.87 15.18 1.92
N GLY A 45 -5.59 14.94 2.12
CA GLY A 45 -4.74 14.20 1.17
C GLY A 45 -4.42 14.97 -0.13
N ALA A 46 -4.82 16.24 -0.24
CA ALA A 46 -4.60 17.04 -1.45
C ALA A 46 -3.11 17.32 -1.70
N ARG A 47 -2.39 17.70 -0.64
CA ARG A 47 -0.95 17.94 -0.71
C ARG A 47 -0.30 17.87 0.67
N GLY A 48 0.91 17.33 0.70
CA GLY A 48 1.68 17.22 1.93
C GLY A 48 1.49 15.88 2.64
N SER A 49 2.32 15.67 3.64
CA SER A 49 2.27 14.50 4.53
C SER A 49 2.70 14.92 5.94
N ASP A 50 2.33 14.13 6.94
CA ASP A 50 2.71 14.35 8.33
C ASP A 50 4.23 14.49 8.51
N LYS A 51 5.00 13.72 7.72
CA LYS A 51 6.47 13.82 7.70
C LYS A 51 6.97 15.19 7.25
N GLN A 52 6.30 15.83 6.30
CA GLN A 52 6.68 17.16 5.82
C GLN A 52 6.31 18.24 6.83
N ILE A 53 5.14 18.15 7.46
CA ILE A 53 4.72 19.05 8.54
C ILE A 53 5.70 18.97 9.71
N LYS A 54 6.08 17.76 10.09
CA LYS A 54 7.08 17.53 11.14
C LYS A 54 8.42 18.21 10.85
N GLN A 55 8.91 18.10 9.63
CA GLN A 55 10.18 18.74 9.24
C GLN A 55 10.11 20.27 9.25
N LEU A 56 8.93 20.85 9.04
CA LEU A 56 8.74 22.32 9.05
C LEU A 56 8.63 22.88 10.46
N ALA A 57 7.92 22.20 11.36
CA ALA A 57 7.56 22.77 12.68
C ALA A 57 8.03 21.92 13.88
N GLY A 58 8.45 20.70 13.66
CA GLY A 58 8.90 19.80 14.73
C GLY A 58 10.42 19.58 14.71
N MET A 59 10.81 18.38 14.34
CA MET A 59 12.20 17.94 14.25
C MET A 59 12.43 17.23 12.92
N ARG A 60 13.57 17.46 12.29
CA ARG A 60 13.90 16.75 11.05
C ARG A 60 14.18 15.27 11.27
N GLY A 61 14.80 14.91 12.38
CA GLY A 61 15.03 13.54 12.81
C GLY A 61 16.29 12.90 12.25
N LEU A 62 16.29 11.56 12.22
CA LEU A 62 17.42 10.78 11.74
C LEU A 62 17.57 10.87 10.22
N MET A 63 18.82 11.02 9.77
CA MET A 63 19.16 11.07 8.35
C MET A 63 19.94 9.81 7.96
N ALA A 64 19.71 9.34 6.74
CA ALA A 64 20.45 8.23 6.17
C ALA A 64 21.75 8.71 5.50
N ASN A 65 22.83 7.95 5.70
CA ASN A 65 24.07 8.13 4.98
C ASN A 65 23.91 7.68 3.51
N THR A 66 24.92 7.92 2.69
CA THR A 66 24.96 7.49 1.27
C THR A 66 24.80 5.98 1.10
N THR A 67 25.22 5.17 2.06
CA THR A 67 25.05 3.72 2.10
C THR A 67 23.64 3.26 2.50
N GLY A 68 22.78 4.18 2.99
CA GLY A 68 21.45 3.86 3.51
C GLY A 68 21.39 3.59 5.03
N LYS A 69 22.51 3.52 5.71
CA LYS A 69 22.57 3.38 7.18
C LYS A 69 22.20 4.70 7.84
N ALA A 70 21.36 4.66 8.91
CA ALA A 70 21.00 5.85 9.65
C ALA A 70 22.22 6.42 10.41
N ILE A 71 22.35 7.74 10.41
CA ILE A 71 23.37 8.45 11.18
C ILE A 71 22.83 8.59 12.60
N GLU A 72 23.64 8.21 13.60
CA GLU A 72 23.24 8.20 15.01
C GLU A 72 22.89 9.59 15.56
N LEU A 73 23.44 10.64 14.95
CA LEU A 73 23.20 12.02 15.34
C LEU A 73 21.93 12.54 14.63
N PRO A 74 20.81 12.74 15.36
CA PRO A 74 19.61 13.28 14.77
C PRO A 74 19.71 14.79 14.55
N ILE A 75 19.00 15.28 13.56
CA ILE A 75 18.81 16.71 13.36
C ILE A 75 17.63 17.13 14.22
N LYS A 76 17.89 17.88 15.28
CA LYS A 76 16.87 18.33 16.23
C LYS A 76 16.13 19.57 15.76
N SER A 77 16.79 20.38 14.97
CA SER A 77 16.22 21.61 14.39
C SER A 77 15.19 21.33 13.32
N ASN A 78 14.31 22.27 13.11
CA ASN A 78 13.33 22.29 12.02
C ASN A 78 13.70 23.37 10.96
N PHE A 79 13.01 23.34 9.83
CA PHE A 79 13.27 24.32 8.77
C PHE A 79 12.86 25.75 9.13
N ARG A 80 11.93 25.94 10.07
CA ARG A 80 11.51 27.28 10.50
C ARG A 80 12.58 27.96 11.33
N GLU A 81 13.25 27.22 12.23
CA GLU A 81 14.34 27.72 13.08
C GLU A 81 15.64 27.87 12.29
N GLY A 82 15.81 27.05 11.27
CA GLY A 82 17.05 26.89 10.52
C GLY A 82 17.93 25.78 11.09
N LEU A 83 18.81 25.27 10.25
CA LEU A 83 19.74 24.20 10.59
C LEU A 83 21.10 24.78 10.94
N ASP A 84 21.78 24.18 11.90
CA ASP A 84 23.20 24.45 12.15
C ASP A 84 24.06 23.95 10.99
N VAL A 85 25.28 24.45 10.87
CA VAL A 85 26.20 24.10 9.75
C VAL A 85 26.42 22.58 9.66
N LEU A 86 26.63 21.93 10.79
CA LEU A 86 26.82 20.48 10.83
C LEU A 86 25.55 19.72 10.43
N GLU A 87 24.39 20.13 10.94
CA GLU A 87 23.09 19.55 10.62
C GLU A 87 22.75 19.73 9.12
N TYR A 88 23.06 20.90 8.57
CA TYR A 88 22.92 21.18 7.15
C TYR A 88 23.79 20.24 6.30
N PHE A 89 25.05 20.05 6.69
CA PHE A 89 25.96 19.16 5.97
C PHE A 89 25.49 17.72 5.96
N ILE A 90 25.06 17.19 7.12
CA ILE A 90 24.47 15.84 7.23
C ILE A 90 23.24 15.73 6.34
N SER A 91 22.39 16.74 6.39
CA SER A 91 21.17 16.83 5.58
C SER A 91 21.44 16.84 4.06
N ALA A 92 22.51 17.49 3.62
CA ALA A 92 22.88 17.58 2.21
C ALA A 92 23.21 16.23 1.58
N HIS A 93 23.77 15.28 2.35
CA HIS A 93 24.04 13.92 1.88
C HIS A 93 22.74 13.20 1.47
N GLY A 94 21.74 13.24 2.33
CA GLY A 94 20.42 12.64 2.06
C GLY A 94 19.70 13.31 0.90
N ALA A 95 19.75 14.64 0.82
CA ALA A 95 19.13 15.40 -0.28
C ALA A 95 19.79 15.07 -1.63
N ARG A 96 21.11 15.00 -1.68
CA ARG A 96 21.84 14.65 -2.92
C ARG A 96 21.52 13.23 -3.37
N LYS A 97 21.49 12.27 -2.44
CA LYS A 97 21.10 10.90 -2.74
C LYS A 97 19.67 10.84 -3.27
N GLY A 98 18.72 11.52 -2.61
CA GLY A 98 17.32 11.55 -3.04
C GLY A 98 17.13 12.13 -4.44
N MET A 99 17.84 13.20 -4.80
CA MET A 99 17.80 13.75 -6.15
C MET A 99 18.34 12.78 -7.20
N SER A 100 19.47 12.11 -6.92
CA SER A 100 20.04 11.11 -7.82
C SER A 100 19.12 9.90 -7.99
N ASP A 101 18.60 9.35 -6.88
CA ASP A 101 17.69 8.22 -6.90
C ASP A 101 16.40 8.54 -7.66
N THR A 102 15.85 9.74 -7.51
CA THR A 102 14.66 10.18 -8.24
C THR A 102 14.91 10.22 -9.73
N ALA A 103 16.05 10.79 -10.15
CA ALA A 103 16.41 10.87 -11.58
C ALA A 103 16.53 9.49 -12.23
N LEU A 104 17.14 8.52 -11.52
CA LEU A 104 17.29 7.15 -12.02
C LEU A 104 15.96 6.40 -12.04
N ARG A 105 15.17 6.47 -10.97
CA ARG A 105 13.87 5.79 -10.88
C ARG A 105 12.85 6.28 -11.90
N THR A 106 12.92 7.52 -12.33
CA THR A 106 12.04 8.06 -13.35
C THR A 106 12.19 7.31 -14.66
N ALA A 107 13.43 7.02 -15.07
CA ALA A 107 13.72 6.24 -16.28
C ALA A 107 13.19 4.80 -16.17
N ASP A 108 13.45 4.12 -15.06
CA ASP A 108 13.00 2.75 -14.82
C ASP A 108 11.47 2.64 -14.78
N SER A 109 10.80 3.58 -14.10
CA SER A 109 9.35 3.67 -14.06
C SER A 109 8.76 3.91 -15.45
N GLY A 110 9.35 4.80 -16.25
CA GLY A 110 8.90 5.08 -17.61
C GLY A 110 9.04 3.85 -18.51
N TYR A 111 10.15 3.15 -18.45
CA TYR A 111 10.38 1.93 -19.21
C TYR A 111 9.43 0.79 -18.79
N LEU A 112 9.21 0.61 -17.48
CA LEU A 112 8.23 -0.37 -16.98
C LEU A 112 6.82 -0.05 -17.49
N THR A 113 6.39 1.20 -17.36
CA THR A 113 5.07 1.65 -17.83
C THR A 113 4.89 1.39 -19.31
N ARG A 114 5.87 1.73 -20.14
CA ARG A 114 5.83 1.46 -21.58
C ARG A 114 5.64 -0.02 -21.88
N ARG A 115 6.43 -0.90 -21.23
CA ARG A 115 6.30 -2.36 -21.45
C ARG A 115 4.92 -2.89 -21.03
N LEU A 116 4.38 -2.40 -19.90
CA LEU A 116 3.05 -2.79 -19.45
C LEU A 116 1.96 -2.34 -20.44
N VAL A 117 2.05 -1.12 -20.96
CA VAL A 117 1.12 -0.63 -21.98
C VAL A 117 1.22 -1.43 -23.26
N ASP A 118 2.43 -1.72 -23.75
CA ASP A 118 2.64 -2.50 -24.97
C ASP A 118 2.05 -3.92 -24.88
N VAL A 119 2.12 -4.56 -23.70
CA VAL A 119 1.52 -5.88 -23.48
C VAL A 119 0.01 -5.80 -23.28
N SER A 120 -0.47 -4.78 -22.56
CA SER A 120 -1.89 -4.68 -22.21
C SER A 120 -2.78 -4.07 -23.31
N GLN A 121 -2.22 -3.36 -24.28
CA GLN A 121 -2.99 -2.71 -25.35
C GLN A 121 -3.83 -3.67 -26.19
N GLN A 122 -3.43 -4.93 -26.28
CA GLN A 122 -4.16 -5.96 -27.03
C GLN A 122 -5.31 -6.58 -26.23
N LEU A 123 -5.39 -6.35 -24.91
CA LEU A 123 -6.44 -6.87 -24.05
C LEU A 123 -7.69 -6.02 -24.17
N MET A 124 -8.66 -6.49 -24.93
CA MET A 124 -9.96 -5.83 -25.09
C MET A 124 -11.07 -6.68 -24.49
N VAL A 125 -12.00 -6.02 -23.77
CA VAL A 125 -13.23 -6.66 -23.30
C VAL A 125 -14.21 -6.71 -24.47
N ARG A 126 -14.55 -7.93 -24.93
CA ARG A 126 -15.45 -8.15 -26.07
C ARG A 126 -16.74 -8.84 -25.73
N GLU A 127 -16.75 -9.62 -24.67
CA GLU A 127 -17.87 -10.43 -24.24
C GLU A 127 -18.28 -10.07 -22.81
N MET A 128 -19.53 -10.26 -22.47
CA MET A 128 -19.99 -10.07 -21.09
C MET A 128 -19.58 -11.25 -20.21
N ASP A 129 -19.73 -12.47 -20.71
CA ASP A 129 -19.40 -13.69 -19.95
C ASP A 129 -18.89 -14.79 -20.89
N CYS A 130 -17.68 -15.28 -20.65
CA CYS A 130 -17.05 -16.33 -21.45
C CYS A 130 -17.58 -17.76 -21.19
N CYS A 131 -18.46 -17.96 -20.21
CA CYS A 131 -18.97 -19.27 -19.81
C CYS A 131 -20.50 -19.34 -19.66
N GLU A 132 -21.22 -18.24 -19.89
CA GLU A 132 -22.67 -18.14 -19.73
C GLU A 132 -23.22 -18.74 -18.42
N GLY A 133 -22.42 -18.65 -17.35
CA GLY A 133 -22.75 -19.21 -16.03
C GLY A 133 -22.50 -20.72 -15.87
N LYS A 134 -22.00 -21.42 -16.90
CA LYS A 134 -21.66 -22.85 -16.83
C LYS A 134 -20.17 -23.06 -16.70
N ASN A 135 -19.75 -23.95 -15.80
CA ASN A 135 -18.31 -24.26 -15.58
C ASN A 135 -17.43 -23.00 -15.41
N ILE A 136 -17.75 -22.19 -14.44
CA ILE A 136 -17.10 -20.91 -14.20
C ILE A 136 -15.58 -21.11 -14.06
N PRO A 137 -14.76 -20.44 -14.90
CA PRO A 137 -13.32 -20.51 -14.77
C PRO A 137 -12.90 -19.76 -13.52
N TYR A 138 -12.06 -20.37 -12.71
CA TYR A 138 -11.62 -19.80 -11.44
C TYR A 138 -10.12 -19.91 -11.24
N MET A 139 -9.63 -19.12 -10.32
CA MET A 139 -8.31 -19.19 -9.72
C MET A 139 -8.46 -19.03 -8.22
N GLU A 140 -7.77 -19.85 -7.47
CA GLU A 140 -7.71 -19.70 -6.02
C GLU A 140 -6.72 -18.59 -5.66
N ILE A 141 -7.18 -17.66 -4.84
CA ILE A 141 -6.33 -16.58 -4.33
C ILE A 141 -6.33 -16.58 -2.81
N GLY A 142 -5.19 -16.25 -2.23
CA GLY A 142 -5.00 -15.96 -0.81
C GLY A 142 -4.34 -14.60 -0.63
N SER A 143 -4.01 -14.23 0.59
CA SER A 143 -3.18 -13.06 0.86
C SER A 143 -1.81 -13.22 0.19
N PHE A 144 -1.31 -12.13 -0.39
CA PHE A 144 0.03 -12.14 -0.99
C PHE A 144 1.07 -11.84 0.09
N MET A 145 1.96 -12.80 0.33
CA MET A 145 2.99 -12.70 1.35
C MET A 145 4.38 -12.63 0.71
N ASN A 146 5.23 -11.80 1.29
CA ASN A 146 6.67 -11.78 0.99
C ASN A 146 7.43 -12.19 2.26
N GLY A 147 7.76 -13.47 2.35
CA GLY A 147 8.29 -14.08 3.57
C GLY A 147 7.23 -14.08 4.69
N GLN A 148 7.45 -13.33 5.75
CA GLN A 148 6.51 -13.18 6.88
C GLN A 148 5.61 -11.94 6.78
N GLU A 149 5.89 -11.05 5.85
CA GLU A 149 5.13 -9.80 5.68
C GLU A 149 3.98 -9.99 4.69
N VAL A 150 2.78 -9.58 5.09
CA VAL A 150 1.61 -9.53 4.20
C VAL A 150 1.70 -8.27 3.37
N VAL A 151 1.96 -8.42 2.07
CA VAL A 151 2.07 -7.30 1.12
C VAL A 151 0.70 -6.82 0.68
N GLU A 152 -0.23 -7.76 0.43
CA GLU A 152 -1.59 -7.44 0.00
C GLU A 152 -2.58 -8.40 0.66
N GLN A 153 -3.59 -7.84 1.32
CA GLN A 153 -4.60 -8.63 2.01
C GLN A 153 -5.58 -9.27 1.03
N LEU A 154 -6.11 -10.45 1.40
CA LEU A 154 -7.12 -11.14 0.60
C LEU A 154 -8.35 -10.27 0.33
N GLN A 155 -8.75 -9.44 1.29
CA GLN A 155 -9.88 -8.52 1.16
C GLN A 155 -9.69 -7.54 -0.03
N GLU A 156 -8.51 -6.96 -0.17
CA GLU A 156 -8.17 -6.03 -1.25
C GLU A 156 -8.14 -6.74 -2.60
N ARG A 157 -7.54 -7.93 -2.64
CA ARG A 157 -7.41 -8.74 -3.85
C ARG A 157 -8.75 -9.23 -4.41
N MET A 158 -9.74 -9.52 -3.55
CA MET A 158 -11.07 -9.97 -4.00
C MET A 158 -12.01 -8.82 -4.34
N THR A 159 -11.78 -7.62 -3.82
CA THR A 159 -12.65 -6.46 -4.04
C THR A 159 -12.69 -6.08 -5.52
N GLY A 160 -13.89 -5.93 -6.08
CA GLY A 160 -14.09 -5.64 -7.51
C GLY A 160 -13.94 -6.85 -8.43
N ARG A 161 -13.74 -8.06 -7.92
CA ARG A 161 -13.69 -9.29 -8.71
C ARG A 161 -15.01 -10.06 -8.63
N PHE A 162 -15.26 -10.92 -9.61
CA PHE A 162 -16.38 -11.84 -9.58
C PHE A 162 -15.97 -13.15 -8.89
N ILE A 163 -16.79 -13.59 -7.95
CA ILE A 163 -16.56 -14.84 -7.23
C ILE A 163 -17.00 -16.03 -8.06
N ALA A 164 -16.29 -17.14 -7.97
CA ALA A 164 -16.60 -18.37 -8.68
C ALA A 164 -17.24 -19.46 -7.80
N GLU A 165 -17.49 -19.16 -6.54
CA GLU A 165 -18.13 -20.05 -5.59
C GLU A 165 -19.14 -19.29 -4.72
N THR A 166 -20.23 -19.93 -4.32
CA THR A 166 -21.17 -19.35 -3.35
C THR A 166 -20.59 -19.45 -1.97
N ILE A 167 -20.57 -18.32 -1.24
CA ILE A 167 -20.10 -18.28 0.14
C ILE A 167 -21.32 -18.07 1.05
N VAL A 168 -21.44 -18.97 2.02
CA VAL A 168 -22.51 -19.02 3.01
C VAL A 168 -21.92 -18.72 4.38
N ASP A 169 -22.65 -18.00 5.21
CA ASP A 169 -22.25 -17.76 6.59
C ASP A 169 -22.36 -19.06 7.40
N PRO A 170 -21.30 -19.53 8.06
CA PRO A 170 -21.32 -20.76 8.82
C PRO A 170 -22.30 -20.79 10.01
N ASP A 171 -22.63 -19.61 10.57
CA ASP A 171 -23.47 -19.50 11.76
C ASP A 171 -24.96 -19.36 11.42
N THR A 172 -25.27 -18.55 10.40
CA THR A 172 -26.66 -18.24 10.04
C THR A 172 -27.19 -19.10 8.89
N GLY A 173 -26.32 -19.70 8.09
CA GLY A 173 -26.68 -20.41 6.86
C GLY A 173 -27.17 -19.50 5.74
N GLU A 174 -27.07 -18.18 5.91
CA GLU A 174 -27.44 -17.21 4.87
C GLU A 174 -26.36 -17.09 3.80
N GLU A 175 -26.76 -16.94 2.56
CA GLU A 175 -25.85 -16.67 1.45
C GLU A 175 -25.33 -15.22 1.53
N ILE A 176 -24.00 -15.07 1.76
CA ILE A 176 -23.35 -13.77 1.73
C ILE A 176 -23.18 -13.26 0.30
N ILE A 177 -22.80 -14.18 -0.60
CA ILE A 177 -22.62 -13.89 -2.01
C ILE A 177 -22.85 -15.17 -2.84
N HIS A 178 -23.61 -15.00 -3.92
CA HIS A 178 -23.84 -16.06 -4.90
C HIS A 178 -22.68 -16.11 -5.90
N GLU A 179 -22.44 -17.29 -6.48
CA GLU A 179 -21.47 -17.46 -7.57
C GLU A 179 -21.75 -16.49 -8.72
N ASN A 180 -20.72 -16.09 -9.43
CA ASN A 180 -20.79 -15.15 -10.56
C ASN A 180 -21.30 -13.73 -10.21
N CYS A 181 -21.25 -13.35 -8.93
CA CYS A 181 -21.54 -12.00 -8.44
C CYS A 181 -20.26 -11.22 -8.13
N MET A 182 -20.31 -9.90 -8.33
CA MET A 182 -19.20 -9.01 -8.02
C MET A 182 -19.09 -8.76 -6.52
N VAL A 183 -17.86 -8.81 -6.01
CA VAL A 183 -17.53 -8.54 -4.62
C VAL A 183 -17.37 -7.03 -4.42
N THR A 184 -18.32 -6.41 -3.72
CA THR A 184 -18.22 -5.02 -3.28
C THR A 184 -17.39 -4.91 -2.00
N PRO A 185 -16.82 -3.72 -1.64
CA PRO A 185 -16.03 -3.56 -0.40
C PRO A 185 -16.78 -4.00 0.86
N LYS A 186 -18.10 -3.73 0.93
CA LYS A 186 -18.95 -4.14 2.06
C LYS A 186 -19.13 -5.66 2.14
N ARG A 187 -19.28 -6.33 0.99
CA ARG A 187 -19.38 -7.79 0.91
C ARG A 187 -18.02 -8.43 1.21
N ALA A 188 -16.91 -7.84 0.74
CA ALA A 188 -15.57 -8.32 1.03
C ALA A 188 -15.29 -8.43 2.54
N ALA A 189 -15.67 -7.44 3.32
CA ALA A 189 -15.53 -7.47 4.78
C ALA A 189 -16.35 -8.61 5.43
N LYS A 190 -17.59 -8.84 4.96
CA LYS A 190 -18.42 -9.96 5.45
C LYS A 190 -17.84 -11.32 5.08
N ILE A 191 -17.33 -11.45 3.86
CA ILE A 191 -16.68 -12.66 3.37
C ILE A 191 -15.43 -12.96 4.21
N MET A 192 -14.60 -11.97 4.52
CA MET A 192 -13.42 -12.16 5.38
C MET A 192 -13.79 -12.72 6.75
N ASN A 193 -14.78 -12.13 7.41
CA ASN A 193 -15.25 -12.61 8.71
C ASN A 193 -15.79 -14.05 8.65
N ALA A 194 -16.49 -14.42 7.57
CA ALA A 194 -16.98 -15.78 7.38
C ALA A 194 -15.84 -16.78 7.10
N LEU A 195 -14.85 -16.40 6.31
CA LEU A 195 -13.68 -17.23 6.01
C LEU A 195 -12.82 -17.48 7.24
N GLU A 196 -12.61 -16.48 8.07
CA GLU A 196 -11.88 -16.63 9.34
C GLU A 196 -12.57 -17.65 10.27
N ARG A 197 -13.91 -17.59 10.37
CA ARG A 197 -14.69 -18.56 11.14
C ARG A 197 -14.62 -19.98 10.56
N MET A 198 -14.55 -20.11 9.23
CA MET A 198 -14.38 -21.39 8.54
C MET A 198 -12.93 -21.90 8.54
N GLY A 199 -11.96 -21.11 8.99
CA GLY A 199 -10.52 -21.46 8.92
C GLY A 199 -9.99 -21.53 7.48
N ARG A 200 -10.66 -20.88 6.51
CA ARG A 200 -10.23 -20.83 5.11
C ARG A 200 -9.46 -19.53 4.86
N HIS A 201 -8.35 -19.65 4.14
CA HIS A 201 -7.49 -18.52 3.77
C HIS A 201 -7.45 -18.25 2.26
N THR A 202 -8.26 -18.98 1.49
CA THR A 202 -8.32 -18.88 0.03
C THR A 202 -9.76 -18.76 -0.46
N VAL A 203 -9.94 -18.07 -1.58
CA VAL A 203 -11.23 -17.88 -2.24
C VAL A 203 -11.06 -18.12 -3.74
N LYS A 204 -12.08 -18.70 -4.38
CA LYS A 204 -12.13 -18.91 -5.83
C LYS A 204 -12.73 -17.68 -6.49
N ILE A 205 -11.93 -16.99 -7.28
CA ILE A 205 -12.36 -15.81 -8.04
C ILE A 205 -12.17 -16.01 -9.55
N ARG A 206 -12.90 -15.25 -10.33
CA ARG A 206 -12.67 -15.12 -11.78
C ARG A 206 -11.54 -14.14 -12.02
N THR A 207 -10.63 -14.49 -12.91
CA THR A 207 -9.49 -13.65 -13.28
C THR A 207 -9.30 -13.62 -14.78
N VAL A 208 -8.55 -12.62 -15.26
CA VAL A 208 -8.15 -12.53 -16.67
C VAL A 208 -7.34 -13.76 -17.09
N LEU A 209 -6.51 -14.29 -16.17
CA LEU A 209 -5.67 -15.46 -16.43
C LEU A 209 -6.44 -16.77 -16.65
N SER A 210 -7.65 -16.88 -16.09
CA SER A 210 -8.53 -18.05 -16.25
C SER A 210 -9.61 -17.86 -17.32
N CYS A 211 -9.64 -16.70 -17.99
CA CYS A 211 -10.67 -16.39 -18.99
C CYS A 211 -10.60 -17.34 -20.17
N ARG A 212 -11.77 -17.83 -20.65
CA ARG A 212 -11.90 -18.75 -21.78
C ARG A 212 -12.36 -18.06 -23.07
N SER A 213 -12.37 -16.74 -23.11
CA SER A 213 -12.67 -16.00 -24.34
C SER A 213 -11.64 -16.30 -25.43
N HIS A 214 -12.10 -16.52 -26.66
CA HIS A 214 -11.19 -16.83 -27.78
C HIS A 214 -10.35 -15.63 -28.21
N VAL A 215 -10.91 -14.42 -28.09
CA VAL A 215 -10.23 -13.18 -28.47
C VAL A 215 -10.49 -12.11 -27.41
N GLY A 216 -9.44 -11.64 -26.78
CA GLY A 216 -9.56 -10.67 -25.69
C GLY A 216 -9.98 -11.33 -24.39
N ILE A 217 -10.78 -10.63 -23.60
CA ILE A 217 -11.26 -11.06 -22.28
C ILE A 217 -12.75 -10.75 -22.13
N CYS A 218 -13.45 -11.42 -21.23
CA CYS A 218 -14.82 -11.09 -20.91
C CYS A 218 -14.90 -10.11 -19.72
N ALA A 219 -16.00 -9.35 -19.62
CA ALA A 219 -16.20 -8.35 -18.58
C ALA A 219 -16.17 -8.95 -17.16
N LYS A 220 -16.79 -10.11 -16.94
CA LYS A 220 -16.82 -10.76 -15.63
C LYS A 220 -15.45 -11.27 -15.17
N CYS A 221 -14.59 -11.74 -16.09
CA CYS A 221 -13.21 -12.11 -15.75
C CYS A 221 -12.30 -10.91 -15.54
N TYR A 222 -12.61 -9.77 -16.20
CA TYR A 222 -11.93 -8.51 -15.94
C TYR A 222 -12.28 -7.95 -14.56
N GLY A 223 -13.55 -7.97 -14.20
CA GLY A 223 -14.04 -7.45 -12.92
C GLY A 223 -14.60 -6.04 -13.03
N SER A 224 -14.49 -5.25 -11.97
CA SER A 224 -15.01 -3.89 -11.93
C SER A 224 -14.27 -2.96 -12.89
N ASN A 225 -15.00 -2.06 -13.52
CA ASN A 225 -14.43 -0.96 -14.28
C ASN A 225 -13.70 0.00 -13.32
N LEU A 226 -12.40 0.20 -13.52
CA LEU A 226 -11.56 1.03 -12.64
C LEU A 226 -11.96 2.52 -12.64
N ALA A 227 -12.63 2.99 -13.69
CA ALA A 227 -13.07 4.38 -13.76
C ALA A 227 -14.40 4.62 -13.02
N THR A 228 -15.35 3.67 -13.09
CA THR A 228 -16.69 3.83 -12.52
C THR A 228 -16.93 3.02 -11.26
N GLY A 229 -16.11 2.01 -10.98
CA GLY A 229 -16.30 1.06 -9.88
C GLY A 229 -17.49 0.08 -10.09
N GLN A 230 -18.13 0.11 -11.24
CA GLN A 230 -19.24 -0.77 -11.60
C GLN A 230 -18.75 -1.99 -12.38
N ALA A 231 -19.61 -3.01 -12.49
CA ALA A 231 -19.32 -4.21 -13.27
C ALA A 231 -19.42 -3.94 -14.76
#